data_adfb94fdeb659aee3ec66d73d63d970b
#
_entry.id   adfb94fdeb659aee3ec66d73d63d970b
#
_cell.length_a   1.000
_cell.length_b   1.000
_cell.length_c   1.000
_cell.angle_alpha   90.00
_cell.angle_beta   90.00
_cell.angle_gamma   90.00
#
_symmetry.space_group_name_H-M   'P 1'
#
loop_
_entity.id
_entity.type
_entity.pdbx_description
1 polymer ?
#
loop_
_entity_poly.entity_id
_entity_poly.type
_entity_poly.pdbx_seq_one_letter_code
_entity_poly.pdbx_strand_id
1 'polypeptide(L)'
;MGLLAAVSMTACGGKKAESQAASAVETASSAVESAASAASSAGESAASAASSAAESAASEGAKAIADFKAADFKATDELQAQADAAAQMLADKHEKLSLADGVYEVNVTLAGGSGRAKIASPTELTVKDGRATAKIVWSSDKYDYMEVDGIRFTPNIENGHSVFVIPVTVLGAPQSVVGDTTAMSKPHAIDYQLTFEVVE
;
A
#
# COMPACT_ATOMS: atom_id res chain seq x y z
N MET A 1 10.22 -14.77 48.86
CA MET A 1 9.05 -14.04 49.32
C MET A 1 8.33 -13.57 48.06
N GLY A 2 7.37 -14.19 47.46
CA GLY A 2 6.16 -14.86 47.98
C GLY A 2 5.01 -13.90 47.96
N LEU A 3 4.19 -13.93 46.88
CA LEU A 3 2.76 -13.85 47.05
C LEU A 3 2.07 -14.34 45.75
N LEU A 4 1.51 -15.52 45.82
CA LEU A 4 0.43 -16.05 45.00
C LEU A 4 -0.87 -15.36 45.44
N ALA A 5 -1.70 -14.93 44.49
CA ALA A 5 -3.11 -14.66 44.72
C ALA A 5 -3.91 -15.43 43.69
N ALA A 6 -4.48 -16.54 44.13
CA ALA A 6 -5.56 -17.27 43.49
C ALA A 6 -6.87 -16.59 43.84
N VAL A 7 -7.76 -16.38 42.85
CA VAL A 7 -9.17 -16.03 43.09
C VAL A 7 -10.07 -17.00 42.37
N SER A 8 -10.97 -17.53 43.15
CA SER A 8 -11.85 -18.65 43.00
C SER A 8 -13.00 -18.45 42.01
N MET A 9 -13.45 -19.59 41.48
CA MET A 9 -14.73 -19.83 40.83
C MET A 9 -15.94 -19.48 41.70
N THR A 10 -16.97 -18.97 41.09
CA THR A 10 -18.34 -19.10 41.65
C THR A 10 -19.26 -19.57 40.51
N ALA A 11 -19.70 -20.80 40.66
CA ALA A 11 -20.78 -21.40 39.90
C ALA A 11 -22.11 -21.13 40.62
N CYS A 12 -23.12 -20.77 39.83
CA CYS A 12 -24.56 -20.93 40.14
C CYS A 12 -25.25 -21.01 38.78
N GLY A 13 -25.92 -22.01 38.35
CA GLY A 13 -26.92 -22.88 38.99
C GLY A 13 -28.30 -22.33 38.66
N GLY A 14 -28.98 -22.85 37.63
CA GLY A 14 -30.37 -22.43 37.34
C GLY A 14 -30.96 -23.21 36.19
N LYS A 15 -31.74 -24.23 36.55
CA LYS A 15 -32.50 -25.20 35.82
C LYS A 15 -33.55 -24.67 34.82
N LYS A 16 -33.78 -25.44 33.75
CA LYS A 16 -35.10 -25.86 33.18
C LYS A 16 -35.82 -24.87 32.25
N ALA A 17 -35.77 -25.17 30.96
CA ALA A 17 -36.94 -25.19 30.08
C ALA A 17 -36.63 -26.10 28.88
N GLU A 18 -37.02 -27.39 29.07
CA GLU A 18 -37.32 -28.31 27.97
C GLU A 18 -38.71 -28.01 27.43
N SER A 19 -38.89 -28.29 26.17
CA SER A 19 -40.17 -28.31 25.45
C SER A 19 -40.58 -27.03 24.74
N GLN A 20 -40.18 -26.93 23.48
CA GLN A 20 -40.96 -26.59 22.29
C GLN A 20 -39.98 -26.32 21.09
N ALA A 21 -39.48 -27.38 20.51
CA ALA A 21 -38.76 -27.32 19.25
C ALA A 21 -39.13 -28.50 18.36
N ALA A 22 -40.38 -28.52 17.92
CA ALA A 22 -40.81 -29.52 16.95
C ALA A 22 -41.95 -29.01 16.03
N SER A 23 -41.81 -27.82 15.43
CA SER A 23 -42.77 -27.39 14.40
C SER A 23 -42.23 -26.28 13.46
N ALA A 24 -40.91 -26.09 13.36
CA ALA A 24 -40.35 -25.02 12.52
C ALA A 24 -39.37 -25.52 11.45
N VAL A 25 -39.35 -26.81 11.11
CA VAL A 25 -38.37 -27.37 10.17
C VAL A 25 -38.93 -27.57 8.75
N GLU A 26 -40.22 -27.46 8.52
CA GLU A 26 -40.81 -27.74 7.18
C GLU A 26 -41.01 -26.53 6.27
N THR A 27 -40.76 -25.30 6.75
CA THR A 27 -40.93 -24.08 5.92
C THR A 27 -39.63 -23.46 5.45
N ALA A 28 -38.48 -23.98 5.85
CA ALA A 28 -37.18 -23.42 5.47
C ALA A 28 -36.56 -24.06 4.19
N SER A 29 -37.14 -25.14 3.65
CA SER A 29 -36.56 -25.86 2.51
C SER A 29 -36.85 -25.25 1.14
N SER A 30 -37.87 -24.42 1.00
CA SER A 30 -38.26 -23.85 -0.29
C SER A 30 -37.71 -22.42 -0.53
N ALA A 31 -37.10 -21.80 0.47
CA ALA A 31 -36.51 -20.45 0.34
C ALA A 31 -35.00 -20.46 -0.03
N VAL A 32 -34.34 -21.61 0.08
CA VAL A 32 -32.90 -21.72 -0.16
C VAL A 32 -32.55 -21.91 -1.64
N GLU A 33 -33.46 -22.54 -2.44
CA GLU A 33 -33.22 -22.76 -3.88
C GLU A 33 -33.34 -21.48 -4.72
N SER A 34 -34.11 -20.49 -4.29
CA SER A 34 -34.21 -19.21 -5.02
C SER A 34 -33.08 -18.24 -4.73
N ALA A 35 -32.36 -18.40 -3.61
CA ALA A 35 -31.23 -17.52 -3.27
C ALA A 35 -29.90 -17.94 -3.94
N ALA A 36 -29.73 -19.21 -4.26
CA ALA A 36 -28.53 -19.74 -4.91
C ALA A 36 -28.43 -19.31 -6.40
N SER A 37 -29.56 -19.11 -7.07
CA SER A 37 -29.58 -18.68 -8.48
C SER A 37 -29.28 -17.19 -8.68
N ALA A 38 -29.53 -16.34 -7.66
CA ALA A 38 -29.27 -14.90 -7.72
C ALA A 38 -27.82 -14.53 -7.36
N ALA A 39 -27.14 -15.36 -6.56
CA ALA A 39 -25.76 -15.12 -6.17
C ALA A 39 -24.75 -15.47 -7.28
N SER A 40 -25.09 -16.40 -8.18
CA SER A 40 -24.25 -16.85 -9.29
C SER A 40 -24.09 -15.79 -10.40
N SER A 41 -25.14 -15.01 -10.67
CA SER A 41 -25.11 -14.00 -11.73
C SER A 41 -24.49 -12.66 -11.28
N ALA A 42 -24.43 -12.39 -9.98
CA ALA A 42 -23.81 -11.17 -9.44
C ALA A 42 -22.28 -11.32 -9.31
N GLY A 43 -21.76 -12.54 -9.18
CA GLY A 43 -20.34 -12.82 -9.05
C GLY A 43 -19.56 -12.65 -10.37
N GLU A 44 -20.14 -13.05 -11.50
CA GLU A 44 -19.48 -12.92 -12.80
C GLU A 44 -19.42 -11.48 -13.31
N SER A 45 -20.43 -10.66 -13.01
CA SER A 45 -20.41 -9.24 -13.40
C SER A 45 -19.42 -8.40 -12.59
N ALA A 46 -19.14 -8.76 -11.32
CA ALA A 46 -18.19 -8.05 -10.47
C ALA A 46 -16.74 -8.39 -10.83
N ALA A 47 -16.46 -9.65 -11.21
CA ALA A 47 -15.14 -10.07 -11.64
C ALA A 47 -14.73 -9.46 -12.99
N SER A 48 -15.69 -9.31 -13.93
CA SER A 48 -15.46 -8.69 -15.23
C SER A 48 -15.24 -7.18 -15.14
N ALA A 49 -15.92 -6.50 -14.19
CA ALA A 49 -15.74 -5.06 -13.98
C ALA A 49 -14.43 -4.72 -13.26
N ALA A 50 -13.96 -5.58 -12.37
CA ALA A 50 -12.69 -5.40 -11.69
C ALA A 50 -11.49 -5.64 -12.61
N SER A 51 -11.60 -6.59 -13.55
CA SER A 51 -10.55 -6.89 -14.53
C SER A 51 -10.37 -5.77 -15.57
N SER A 52 -11.46 -5.21 -16.07
CA SER A 52 -11.41 -4.10 -17.05
C SER A 52 -11.00 -2.77 -16.41
N ALA A 53 -11.27 -2.56 -15.10
CA ALA A 53 -10.80 -1.37 -14.38
C ALA A 53 -9.29 -1.42 -14.09
N ALA A 54 -8.72 -2.61 -13.87
CA ALA A 54 -7.29 -2.77 -13.64
C ALA A 54 -6.47 -2.58 -14.93
N GLU A 55 -6.96 -3.07 -16.08
CA GLU A 55 -6.30 -2.84 -17.37
C GLU A 55 -6.40 -1.38 -17.86
N SER A 56 -7.53 -0.70 -17.63
CA SER A 56 -7.67 0.72 -17.95
C SER A 56 -6.78 1.60 -17.07
N ALA A 57 -6.60 1.28 -15.79
CA ALA A 57 -5.75 2.05 -14.88
C ALA A 57 -4.25 1.92 -15.22
N ALA A 58 -3.82 0.75 -15.66
CA ALA A 58 -2.44 0.52 -16.09
C ALA A 58 -2.11 1.25 -17.39
N SER A 59 -3.07 1.35 -18.33
CA SER A 59 -2.88 2.01 -19.62
C SER A 59 -2.93 3.55 -19.53
N GLU A 60 -3.73 4.12 -18.63
CA GLU A 60 -3.77 5.58 -18.41
C GLU A 60 -2.61 6.09 -17.55
N GLY A 61 -2.09 5.29 -16.64
CA GLY A 61 -0.90 5.62 -15.84
C GLY A 61 0.35 5.85 -16.71
N ALA A 62 0.53 5.05 -17.76
CA ALA A 62 1.67 5.17 -18.67
C ALA A 62 1.60 6.40 -19.60
N LYS A 63 0.43 6.98 -19.86
CA LYS A 63 0.24 8.01 -20.88
C LYS A 63 0.36 9.45 -20.36
N ALA A 64 0.44 9.69 -19.06
CA ALA A 64 0.33 11.03 -18.51
C ALA A 64 1.59 11.48 -17.72
N ILE A 65 2.72 10.81 -17.90
CA ILE A 65 4.00 11.11 -17.25
C ILE A 65 4.86 12.09 -18.10
N ALA A 66 4.32 12.60 -19.22
CA ALA A 66 5.08 13.43 -20.16
C ALA A 66 5.36 14.87 -19.66
N ASP A 67 4.73 15.31 -18.58
CA ASP A 67 4.74 16.73 -18.22
C ASP A 67 5.80 17.12 -17.18
N PHE A 68 6.43 16.17 -16.47
CA PHE A 68 7.54 16.46 -15.54
C PHE A 68 8.47 15.25 -15.38
N LYS A 69 9.76 15.51 -15.25
CA LYS A 69 10.80 14.48 -15.10
C LYS A 69 11.37 14.52 -13.68
N ALA A 70 11.63 13.36 -13.11
CA ALA A 70 12.27 13.28 -11.81
C ALA A 70 13.64 13.97 -11.76
N ALA A 71 14.34 14.05 -12.90
CA ALA A 71 15.63 14.72 -13.02
C ALA A 71 15.56 16.24 -12.79
N ASP A 72 14.39 16.86 -13.00
CA ASP A 72 14.19 18.31 -12.81
C ASP A 72 14.06 18.69 -11.32
N PHE A 73 13.97 17.70 -10.42
CA PHE A 73 13.78 17.88 -8.99
C PHE A 73 14.99 17.36 -8.22
N LYS A 74 15.35 18.05 -7.15
CA LYS A 74 16.51 17.67 -6.33
C LYS A 74 16.08 16.93 -5.08
N ALA A 75 16.72 15.78 -4.81
CA ALA A 75 16.75 15.22 -3.48
C ALA A 75 17.64 16.10 -2.60
N THR A 76 17.10 16.65 -1.51
CA THR A 76 17.92 17.37 -0.54
C THR A 76 18.74 16.39 0.29
N ASP A 77 19.86 16.82 0.84
CA ASP A 77 20.71 15.98 1.71
C ASP A 77 19.92 15.48 2.93
N GLU A 78 18.94 16.25 3.39
CA GLU A 78 18.06 15.87 4.51
C GLU A 78 17.13 14.70 4.13
N LEU A 79 16.50 14.76 2.96
CA LEU A 79 15.66 13.66 2.45
C LEU A 79 16.48 12.38 2.24
N GLN A 80 17.68 12.53 1.68
CA GLN A 80 18.58 11.41 1.48
C GLN A 80 19.02 10.79 2.81
N ALA A 81 19.41 11.60 3.79
CA ALA A 81 19.81 11.13 5.10
C ALA A 81 18.67 10.41 5.85
N GLN A 82 17.43 10.92 5.73
CA GLN A 82 16.25 10.27 6.28
C GLN A 82 16.03 8.89 5.65
N ALA A 83 16.13 8.79 4.34
CA ALA A 83 15.95 7.53 3.61
C ALA A 83 17.08 6.53 3.89
N ASP A 84 18.32 6.98 3.98
CA ASP A 84 19.49 6.14 4.32
C ASP A 84 19.36 5.55 5.72
N ALA A 85 18.96 6.37 6.71
CA ALA A 85 18.70 5.91 8.06
C ALA A 85 17.57 4.86 8.11
N ALA A 86 16.49 5.09 7.36
CA ALA A 86 15.39 4.14 7.25
C ALA A 86 15.82 2.84 6.56
N ALA A 87 16.59 2.91 5.47
CA ALA A 87 17.13 1.74 4.78
C ALA A 87 18.03 0.89 5.69
N GLN A 88 18.75 1.52 6.62
CA GLN A 88 19.51 0.79 7.65
C GLN A 88 18.60 0.10 8.67
N MET A 89 17.54 0.77 9.14
CA MET A 89 16.57 0.17 10.08
C MET A 89 15.81 -1.00 9.46
N LEU A 90 15.60 -0.97 8.15
CA LEU A 90 14.92 -2.04 7.41
C LEU A 90 15.86 -3.17 6.97
N ALA A 91 17.17 -3.04 7.17
CA ALA A 91 18.19 -4.01 6.73
C ALA A 91 18.00 -5.43 7.29
N ASP A 92 17.43 -5.55 8.49
CA ASP A 92 17.17 -6.84 9.12
C ASP A 92 15.86 -7.49 8.65
N LYS A 93 15.00 -6.72 7.99
CA LYS A 93 13.69 -7.18 7.48
C LYS A 93 13.71 -7.58 6.02
N HIS A 94 14.63 -7.03 5.25
CA HIS A 94 14.71 -7.21 3.81
C HIS A 94 16.10 -7.68 3.39
N GLU A 95 16.13 -8.52 2.36
CA GLU A 95 17.40 -8.96 1.76
C GLU A 95 18.09 -7.80 1.04
N LYS A 96 19.42 -7.88 0.97
CA LYS A 96 20.21 -6.90 0.19
C LYS A 96 19.88 -7.04 -1.28
N LEU A 97 19.81 -5.90 -1.95
CA LEU A 97 19.63 -5.87 -3.39
C LEU A 97 20.90 -6.38 -4.10
N SER A 98 20.72 -7.12 -5.18
CA SER A 98 21.83 -7.67 -5.99
C SER A 98 22.41 -6.66 -6.98
N LEU A 99 22.40 -5.37 -6.65
CA LEU A 99 23.02 -4.30 -7.42
C LEU A 99 24.31 -3.82 -6.74
N ALA A 100 25.30 -3.45 -7.56
CA ALA A 100 26.50 -2.80 -7.07
C ALA A 100 26.17 -1.38 -6.55
N ASP A 101 27.05 -0.84 -5.70
CA ASP A 101 26.92 0.53 -5.25
C ASP A 101 27.02 1.50 -6.44
N GLY A 102 26.11 2.46 -6.48
CA GLY A 102 26.04 3.42 -7.59
C GLY A 102 24.69 4.10 -7.68
N VAL A 103 24.55 4.91 -8.71
CA VAL A 103 23.31 5.60 -9.06
C VAL A 103 22.77 5.02 -10.36
N TYR A 104 21.52 4.63 -10.36
CA TYR A 104 20.83 3.99 -11.47
C TYR A 104 19.59 4.80 -11.86
N GLU A 105 19.25 4.74 -13.13
CA GLU A 105 17.94 5.17 -13.60
C GLU A 105 16.97 3.98 -13.56
N VAL A 106 15.81 4.18 -12.97
CA VAL A 106 14.80 3.13 -12.83
C VAL A 106 13.43 3.63 -13.28
N ASN A 107 12.69 2.79 -13.99
CA ASN A 107 11.29 3.01 -14.22
C ASN A 107 10.50 2.70 -12.96
N VAL A 108 9.56 3.57 -12.62
CA VAL A 108 8.68 3.38 -11.46
C VAL A 108 7.25 3.33 -11.94
N THR A 109 6.57 2.26 -11.57
CA THR A 109 5.13 2.08 -11.81
C THR A 109 4.38 2.26 -10.52
N LEU A 110 3.34 3.12 -10.52
CA LEU A 110 2.43 3.36 -9.40
C LEU A 110 1.12 2.61 -9.64
N ALA A 111 0.72 1.79 -8.69
CA ALA A 111 -0.59 1.14 -8.65
C ALA A 111 -1.34 1.49 -7.36
N GLY A 112 -2.67 1.45 -7.39
CA GLY A 112 -3.53 1.75 -6.25
C GLY A 112 -4.16 3.15 -6.27
N GLY A 113 -4.86 3.48 -5.19
CA GLY A 113 -5.61 4.72 -5.08
C GLY A 113 -6.73 4.85 -6.10
N SER A 114 -7.08 6.07 -6.48
CA SER A 114 -8.15 6.37 -7.45
C SER A 114 -7.68 6.39 -8.91
N GLY A 115 -6.40 6.11 -9.19
CA GLY A 115 -5.79 6.23 -10.51
C GLY A 115 -5.50 7.67 -10.97
N ARG A 116 -5.79 8.67 -10.14
CA ARG A 116 -5.51 10.09 -10.46
C ARG A 116 -4.13 10.52 -10.02
N ALA A 117 -3.58 9.86 -9.01
CA ALA A 117 -2.23 10.09 -8.54
C ALA A 117 -1.21 9.65 -9.58
N LYS A 118 -0.15 10.44 -9.76
CA LYS A 118 0.94 10.16 -10.69
C LYS A 118 2.26 10.50 -10.04
N ILE A 119 3.28 9.76 -10.44
CA ILE A 119 4.68 10.01 -10.05
C ILE A 119 5.54 10.13 -11.30
N ALA A 120 6.67 10.83 -11.18
CA ALA A 120 7.63 10.90 -12.26
C ALA A 120 8.31 9.55 -12.49
N SER A 121 8.50 9.17 -13.75
CA SER A 121 9.24 7.99 -14.18
C SER A 121 9.91 8.31 -15.53
N PRO A 122 11.15 7.94 -15.77
CA PRO A 122 12.05 7.27 -14.84
C PRO A 122 12.51 8.16 -13.69
N THR A 123 13.10 7.56 -12.65
CA THR A 123 13.65 8.26 -11.49
C THR A 123 15.03 7.72 -11.11
N GLU A 124 15.69 8.40 -10.19
CA GLU A 124 17.00 8.05 -9.66
C GLU A 124 16.87 7.08 -8.49
N LEU A 125 17.64 5.99 -8.56
CA LEU A 125 17.84 4.99 -7.51
C LEU A 125 19.31 5.04 -7.08
N THR A 126 19.58 5.33 -5.82
CA THR A 126 20.92 5.28 -5.22
C THR A 126 21.10 3.99 -4.47
N VAL A 127 22.12 3.21 -4.78
CA VAL A 127 22.49 1.97 -4.08
C VAL A 127 23.78 2.18 -3.30
N LYS A 128 23.75 1.81 -2.01
CA LYS A 128 24.90 1.86 -1.11
C LYS A 128 24.87 0.68 -0.14
N ASP A 129 25.95 -0.07 -0.07
CA ASP A 129 26.10 -1.26 0.79
C ASP A 129 25.01 -2.32 0.58
N GLY A 130 24.49 -2.42 -0.66
CA GLY A 130 23.39 -3.31 -1.03
C GLY A 130 22.00 -2.86 -0.56
N ARG A 131 21.86 -1.59 -0.16
CA ARG A 131 20.58 -0.94 0.16
C ARG A 131 20.31 0.14 -0.86
N ALA A 132 19.05 0.34 -1.20
CA ALA A 132 18.70 1.35 -2.16
C ALA A 132 17.70 2.35 -1.61
N THR A 133 17.81 3.57 -2.10
CA THR A 133 16.84 4.65 -1.92
C THR A 133 16.46 5.21 -3.28
N ALA A 134 15.18 5.58 -3.45
CA ALA A 134 14.69 6.18 -4.68
C ALA A 134 14.03 7.52 -4.42
N LYS A 135 14.23 8.44 -5.36
CA LYS A 135 13.55 9.73 -5.40
C LYS A 135 12.17 9.57 -6.02
N ILE A 136 11.12 9.94 -5.29
CA ILE A 136 9.73 9.89 -5.73
C ILE A 136 9.20 11.31 -5.83
N VAL A 137 8.78 11.69 -7.03
CA VAL A 137 8.20 13.01 -7.31
C VAL A 137 6.74 12.83 -7.67
N TRP A 138 5.84 13.34 -6.85
CA TRP A 138 4.41 13.29 -7.10
C TRP A 138 3.98 14.44 -8.03
N SER A 139 2.93 14.22 -8.80
CA SER A 139 2.32 15.23 -9.68
C SER A 139 1.62 16.38 -8.93
N SER A 140 1.68 16.43 -7.62
CA SER A 140 1.01 17.41 -6.77
C SER A 140 1.83 17.68 -5.50
N ASP A 141 1.70 18.89 -4.96
CA ASP A 141 2.25 19.31 -3.67
C ASP A 141 1.37 18.93 -2.47
N LYS A 142 0.36 18.11 -2.68
CA LYS A 142 -0.63 17.74 -1.66
C LYS A 142 -0.34 16.44 -0.92
N TYR A 143 0.82 15.83 -1.16
CA TYR A 143 1.28 14.69 -0.38
C TYR A 143 2.17 15.18 0.76
N ASP A 144 1.74 15.01 2.00
CA ASP A 144 2.42 15.54 3.19
C ASP A 144 3.28 14.49 3.90
N TYR A 145 3.04 13.19 3.69
CA TYR A 145 3.98 12.13 4.03
C TYR A 145 3.83 10.89 3.12
N MET A 146 4.89 10.12 3.04
CA MET A 146 4.87 8.73 2.60
C MET A 146 5.26 7.81 3.76
N GLU A 147 4.82 6.56 3.74
CA GLU A 147 5.20 5.56 4.72
C GLU A 147 5.63 4.27 4.02
N VAL A 148 6.77 3.72 4.44
CA VAL A 148 7.31 2.44 4.00
C VAL A 148 7.60 1.61 5.23
N ASP A 149 6.99 0.44 5.35
CA ASP A 149 7.14 -0.48 6.50
C ASP A 149 6.95 0.18 7.88
N GLY A 150 6.02 1.14 7.98
CA GLY A 150 5.72 1.87 9.20
C GLY A 150 6.66 3.06 9.48
N ILE A 151 7.63 3.34 8.61
CA ILE A 151 8.51 4.51 8.73
C ILE A 151 7.99 5.62 7.83
N ARG A 152 7.79 6.80 8.40
CA ARG A 152 7.28 7.99 7.69
C ARG A 152 8.40 8.85 7.14
N PHE A 153 8.15 9.37 5.95
CA PHE A 153 9.02 10.26 5.19
C PHE A 153 8.26 11.56 4.90
N THR A 154 8.91 12.68 5.16
CA THR A 154 8.35 14.01 4.86
C THR A 154 8.85 14.49 3.50
N PRO A 155 8.04 15.24 2.74
CA PRO A 155 8.46 15.76 1.44
C PRO A 155 9.27 17.05 1.56
N ASN A 156 10.05 17.32 0.51
CA ASN A 156 10.35 18.68 0.10
C ASN A 156 9.33 19.11 -0.96
N ILE A 157 8.75 20.31 -0.84
CA ILE A 157 7.85 20.84 -1.86
C ILE A 157 8.64 21.69 -2.82
N GLU A 158 8.67 21.28 -4.08
CA GLU A 158 9.41 21.95 -5.13
C GLU A 158 8.54 22.10 -6.38
N ASN A 159 8.40 23.34 -6.88
CA ASN A 159 7.64 23.66 -8.11
C ASN A 159 6.21 23.09 -8.15
N GLY A 160 5.51 22.99 -7.02
CA GLY A 160 4.16 22.44 -6.94
C GLY A 160 4.09 20.91 -6.91
N HIS A 161 5.20 20.25 -6.58
CA HIS A 161 5.34 18.79 -6.47
C HIS A 161 5.87 18.41 -5.09
N SER A 162 5.36 17.31 -4.54
CA SER A 162 5.92 16.69 -3.34
C SER A 162 7.05 15.74 -3.74
N VAL A 163 8.27 16.04 -3.28
CA VAL A 163 9.48 15.25 -3.55
C VAL A 163 9.87 14.49 -2.29
N PHE A 164 9.97 13.18 -2.41
CA PHE A 164 10.41 12.29 -1.34
C PHE A 164 11.67 11.53 -1.75
N VAL A 165 12.42 11.06 -0.78
CA VAL A 165 13.37 9.96 -0.94
C VAL A 165 12.95 8.85 0.02
N ILE A 166 12.78 7.65 -0.50
CA ILE A 166 12.30 6.49 0.28
C ILE A 166 13.21 5.27 0.07
N PRO A 167 13.29 4.36 1.04
CA PRO A 167 14.00 3.10 0.85
C PRO A 167 13.27 2.22 -0.16
N VAL A 168 14.06 1.56 -1.02
CA VAL A 168 13.60 0.52 -1.94
C VAL A 168 14.03 -0.83 -1.40
N THR A 169 13.05 -1.67 -1.08
CA THR A 169 13.29 -2.97 -0.44
C THR A 169 13.28 -4.14 -1.42
N VAL A 170 12.73 -3.93 -2.62
CA VAL A 170 12.63 -4.96 -3.67
C VAL A 170 12.65 -4.30 -5.05
N LEU A 171 13.27 -4.98 -6.02
CA LEU A 171 13.26 -4.60 -7.45
C LEU A 171 12.47 -5.62 -8.24
N GLY A 172 11.78 -5.18 -9.30
CA GLY A 172 10.99 -6.03 -10.18
C GLY A 172 9.71 -6.60 -9.55
N ALA A 173 9.39 -6.23 -8.31
CA ALA A 173 8.18 -6.65 -7.61
C ALA A 173 7.53 -5.46 -6.90
N PRO A 174 6.20 -5.52 -6.63
CA PRO A 174 5.50 -4.44 -5.95
C PRO A 174 5.94 -4.27 -4.49
N GLN A 175 6.31 -3.06 -4.12
CA GLN A 175 6.57 -2.61 -2.75
C GLN A 175 5.36 -1.80 -2.26
N SER A 176 4.78 -2.18 -1.12
CA SER A 176 3.68 -1.45 -0.51
C SER A 176 4.17 -0.16 0.14
N VAL A 177 3.47 0.93 -0.13
CA VAL A 177 3.71 2.24 0.46
C VAL A 177 2.38 2.91 0.80
N VAL A 178 2.36 3.76 1.81
CA VAL A 178 1.24 4.65 2.09
C VAL A 178 1.60 6.05 1.64
N GLY A 179 0.69 6.73 0.95
CA GLY A 179 0.80 8.16 0.64
C GLY A 179 -0.37 8.90 1.27
N ASP A 180 -0.11 9.85 2.18
CA ASP A 180 -1.16 10.70 2.72
C ASP A 180 -1.31 11.94 1.88
N THR A 181 -2.56 12.28 1.56
CA THR A 181 -2.88 13.45 0.75
C THR A 181 -3.81 14.41 1.47
N THR A 182 -3.49 15.67 1.39
CA THR A 182 -4.28 16.79 1.90
C THR A 182 -5.14 17.45 0.79
N ALA A 183 -5.21 16.85 -0.40
CA ALA A 183 -6.01 17.37 -1.51
C ALA A 183 -7.52 17.39 -1.23
N MET A 184 -7.99 16.61 -0.25
CA MET A 184 -9.37 16.60 0.22
C MET A 184 -9.51 17.41 1.49
N SER A 185 -10.76 17.68 1.91
CA SER A 185 -11.09 18.46 3.13
C SER A 185 -10.52 17.86 4.43
N LYS A 186 -10.11 16.61 4.40
CA LYS A 186 -9.38 15.92 5.48
C LYS A 186 -8.20 15.16 4.90
N PRO A 187 -7.07 15.08 5.62
CA PRO A 187 -5.96 14.22 5.25
C PRO A 187 -6.45 12.78 5.05
N HIS A 188 -5.93 12.11 4.04
CA HIS A 188 -6.34 10.77 3.68
C HIS A 188 -5.16 9.92 3.27
N ALA A 189 -4.84 8.94 4.10
CA ALA A 189 -3.83 7.94 3.83
C ALA A 189 -4.36 6.91 2.81
N ILE A 190 -3.61 6.69 1.76
CA ILE A 190 -3.97 5.81 0.64
C ILE A 190 -2.86 4.78 0.46
N ASP A 191 -3.25 3.51 0.35
CA ASP A 191 -2.33 2.43 0.03
C ASP A 191 -2.00 2.44 -1.47
N TYR A 192 -0.70 2.43 -1.76
CA TYR A 192 -0.14 2.32 -3.10
C TYR A 192 0.85 1.18 -3.18
N GLN A 193 1.16 0.77 -4.39
CA GLN A 193 2.24 -0.14 -4.69
C GLN A 193 3.18 0.52 -5.71
N LEU A 194 4.47 0.47 -5.44
CA LEU A 194 5.53 0.94 -6.32
C LEU A 194 6.31 -0.27 -6.84
N THR A 195 6.50 -0.34 -8.14
CA THR A 195 7.39 -1.33 -8.76
C THR A 195 8.54 -0.59 -9.42
N PHE A 196 9.77 -0.98 -9.09
CA PHE A 196 11.00 -0.39 -9.59
C PHE A 196 11.70 -1.34 -10.54
N GLU A 197 11.98 -0.90 -11.76
CA GLU A 197 12.67 -1.67 -12.80
C GLU A 197 13.87 -0.89 -13.31
N VAL A 198 15.06 -1.49 -13.26
CA VAL A 198 16.29 -0.85 -13.75
C VAL A 198 16.20 -0.67 -15.25
N VAL A 199 16.54 0.53 -15.74
CA VAL A 199 16.65 0.81 -17.17
C VAL A 199 17.99 0.26 -17.66
N GLU A 200 17.94 -0.68 -18.61
CA GLU A 200 19.14 -1.24 -19.25
C GLU A 200 19.71 -0.30 -20.33
#